data_5faa8b060e1b1680d56d2a4e9d9c6d50
#
_entry.id   5faa8b060e1b1680d56d2a4e9d9c6d50
#
_cell.length_a   1.000
_cell.length_b   1.000
_cell.length_c   1.000
_cell.angle_alpha   90.00
_cell.angle_beta   90.00
_cell.angle_gamma   90.00
#
_symmetry.space_group_name_H-M   'P 1'
#
loop_
_entity.id
_entity.type
_entity.pdbx_description
1 polymer ?
#
loop_
_entity_poly.entity_id
_entity_poly.type
_entity_poly.pdbx_seq_one_letter_code
_entity_poly.pdbx_strand_id
1 'polypeptide(L)'
;VLLKGGTLGASEIAAKAKIPRTAVYDILKSFSLKGYCNEIETNKISKFEIINPDVIVDKIKRDYEYSTRDNIKKLITTFQELKEIHKTEKNNDDTAINVELIRGFNQHRHIKFIELLKQAKKEIFYMIRLEGQLTEELDDVTVKFLKKGGKINSLYEASLNFKIIKNNTRINGTIEDLIRLCEFYEKGGENLKISDMVLPNMTIFDREIVFINIEDKNIPRHNKSDIIIRNSDFASRMIDLFNYYWENSYTVKEYKNYQLKKSA
;
A
#
# COMPACT_ATOMS: atom_id res chain seq x y z
N VAL A 1 -7.60 21.33 33.54
CA VAL A 1 -7.79 21.65 34.97
C VAL A 1 -7.31 20.49 35.83
N LEU A 2 -7.89 19.30 35.72
CA LEU A 2 -7.52 18.13 36.55
C LEU A 2 -6.06 17.72 36.42
N LEU A 3 -5.46 17.72 35.20
CA LEU A 3 -4.05 17.41 34.96
C LEU A 3 -3.06 18.30 35.76
N LYS A 4 -3.46 19.55 36.05
CA LYS A 4 -2.62 20.52 36.78
C LYS A 4 -2.99 20.66 38.24
N GLY A 5 -4.20 20.25 38.61
CA GLY A 5 -4.78 20.53 39.93
C GLY A 5 -4.80 19.37 40.90
N GLY A 6 -4.42 18.16 40.45
CA GLY A 6 -4.54 16.96 41.27
C GLY A 6 -6.00 16.59 41.58
N THR A 7 -6.30 16.25 42.85
CA THR A 7 -7.65 15.87 43.30
C THR A 7 -8.48 17.12 43.59
N LEU A 8 -9.55 17.35 42.82
CA LEU A 8 -10.41 18.55 42.92
C LEU A 8 -11.89 18.20 43.05
N GLY A 9 -12.62 19.04 43.78
CA GLY A 9 -14.09 18.96 43.85
C GLY A 9 -14.76 19.58 42.61
N ALA A 10 -16.00 19.19 42.31
CA ALA A 10 -16.73 19.69 41.12
C ALA A 10 -16.89 21.22 41.11
N SER A 11 -17.04 21.87 42.28
CA SER A 11 -17.12 23.33 42.38
C SER A 11 -15.80 24.02 42.03
N GLU A 12 -14.69 23.44 42.46
CA GLU A 12 -13.33 23.97 42.16
C GLU A 12 -13.01 23.80 40.66
N ILE A 13 -13.43 22.67 40.08
CA ILE A 13 -13.29 22.41 38.63
C ILE A 13 -14.12 23.42 37.84
N ALA A 14 -15.38 23.65 38.24
CA ALA A 14 -16.27 24.61 37.61
C ALA A 14 -15.67 26.04 37.58
N ALA A 15 -15.15 26.49 38.73
CA ALA A 15 -14.51 27.79 38.84
C ALA A 15 -13.27 27.90 37.99
N LYS A 16 -12.37 26.89 38.02
CA LYS A 16 -11.12 26.90 37.24
C LYS A 16 -11.34 26.70 35.75
N ALA A 17 -12.36 25.93 35.34
CA ALA A 17 -12.68 25.69 33.95
C ALA A 17 -13.62 26.75 33.34
N LYS A 18 -14.20 27.63 34.17
CA LYS A 18 -15.20 28.65 33.79
C LYS A 18 -16.42 28.06 33.08
N ILE A 19 -16.94 26.94 33.59
CA ILE A 19 -18.14 26.28 33.08
C ILE A 19 -19.15 26.06 34.22
N PRO A 20 -20.47 25.95 33.90
CA PRO A 20 -21.49 25.70 34.90
C PRO A 20 -21.23 24.41 35.66
N ARG A 21 -21.51 24.42 36.99
CA ARG A 21 -21.32 23.25 37.86
C ARG A 21 -22.10 22.03 37.40
N THR A 22 -23.29 22.21 36.86
CA THR A 22 -24.11 21.13 36.29
C THR A 22 -23.39 20.44 35.11
N ALA A 23 -22.83 21.20 34.17
CA ALA A 23 -22.08 20.65 33.08
C ALA A 23 -20.80 19.90 33.55
N VAL A 24 -20.17 20.34 34.63
CA VAL A 24 -19.01 19.64 35.22
C VAL A 24 -19.36 18.22 35.61
N TYR A 25 -20.50 17.99 36.28
CA TYR A 25 -20.90 16.65 36.68
C TYR A 25 -21.11 15.72 35.48
N ASP A 26 -21.77 16.20 34.41
CA ASP A 26 -21.99 15.40 33.21
C ASP A 26 -20.67 15.01 32.52
N ILE A 27 -19.75 15.96 32.45
CA ILE A 27 -18.42 15.75 31.88
C ILE A 27 -17.62 14.75 32.73
N LEU A 28 -17.61 14.93 34.05
CA LEU A 28 -16.87 14.04 34.97
C LEU A 28 -17.45 12.63 34.98
N LYS A 29 -18.78 12.51 34.96
CA LYS A 29 -19.45 11.22 34.81
C LYS A 29 -19.05 10.52 33.51
N SER A 30 -19.02 11.27 32.38
CA SER A 30 -18.53 10.74 31.12
C SER A 30 -17.06 10.33 31.17
N PHE A 31 -16.21 11.12 31.84
CA PHE A 31 -14.79 10.78 32.03
C PHE A 31 -14.57 9.56 32.89
N SER A 32 -15.36 9.43 33.97
CA SER A 32 -15.32 8.27 34.85
C SER A 32 -15.77 7.00 34.13
N LEU A 33 -16.87 7.05 33.38
CA LEU A 33 -17.34 5.93 32.54
C LEU A 33 -16.31 5.53 31.45
N LYS A 34 -15.59 6.47 30.88
CA LYS A 34 -14.52 6.20 29.92
C LYS A 34 -13.21 5.77 30.59
N GLY A 35 -13.12 5.84 31.92
CA GLY A 35 -11.91 5.51 32.67
C GLY A 35 -10.80 6.55 32.52
N TYR A 36 -11.15 7.82 32.44
CA TYR A 36 -10.18 8.94 32.37
C TYR A 36 -9.97 9.61 33.73
N CYS A 37 -10.93 9.50 34.64
CA CYS A 37 -10.81 9.98 36.01
C CYS A 37 -11.46 9.01 36.99
N ASN A 38 -10.99 9.07 38.23
CA ASN A 38 -11.60 8.40 39.39
C ASN A 38 -12.43 9.40 40.16
N GLU A 39 -13.58 8.94 40.65
CA GLU A 39 -14.35 9.64 41.69
C GLU A 39 -13.95 9.09 43.05
N ILE A 40 -13.54 9.98 43.93
CA ILE A 40 -13.15 9.66 45.32
C ILE A 40 -14.25 10.20 46.23
N GLU A 41 -15.02 9.32 46.78
CA GLU A 41 -16.03 9.69 47.78
C GLU A 41 -15.36 10.08 49.08
N THR A 42 -15.70 11.26 49.60
CA THR A 42 -15.29 11.72 50.92
C THR A 42 -16.55 11.99 51.76
N ASN A 43 -16.42 12.04 53.08
CA ASN A 43 -17.55 12.19 54.00
C ASN A 43 -18.42 13.46 53.79
N LYS A 44 -18.00 14.39 52.90
CA LYS A 44 -18.73 15.65 52.66
C LYS A 44 -18.96 15.99 51.19
N ILE A 45 -18.05 15.60 50.29
CA ILE A 45 -18.12 15.95 48.86
C ILE A 45 -17.35 14.92 48.02
N SER A 46 -17.82 14.64 46.79
CA SER A 46 -17.05 13.87 45.81
C SER A 46 -15.92 14.70 45.27
N LYS A 47 -14.73 14.13 45.21
CA LYS A 47 -13.54 14.66 44.57
C LYS A 47 -13.18 13.81 43.36
N PHE A 48 -12.52 14.43 42.38
CA PHE A 48 -12.15 13.78 41.13
C PHE A 48 -10.66 13.91 40.91
N GLU A 49 -10.05 12.84 40.44
CA GLU A 49 -8.63 12.75 40.11
C GLU A 49 -8.48 12.13 38.75
N ILE A 50 -7.55 12.68 37.92
CA ILE A 50 -7.25 12.11 36.62
C ILE A 50 -6.44 10.83 36.79
N ILE A 51 -6.77 9.83 35.97
CA ILE A 51 -5.94 8.63 35.87
C ILE A 51 -4.66 8.98 35.11
N ASN A 52 -3.55 8.33 35.49
CA ASN A 52 -2.26 8.55 34.82
C ASN A 52 -2.45 8.53 33.29
N PRO A 53 -2.01 9.56 32.54
CA PRO A 53 -2.16 9.63 31.07
C PRO A 53 -1.62 8.40 30.34
N ASP A 54 -0.54 7.78 30.79
CA ASP A 54 0.02 6.59 30.18
C ASP A 54 -0.95 5.40 30.27
N VAL A 55 -1.62 5.24 31.42
CA VAL A 55 -2.66 4.21 31.61
C VAL A 55 -3.86 4.46 30.70
N ILE A 56 -4.24 5.73 30.50
CA ILE A 56 -5.33 6.12 29.60
C ILE A 56 -4.97 5.77 28.16
N VAL A 57 -3.75 6.12 27.73
CA VAL A 57 -3.24 5.81 26.38
C VAL A 57 -3.22 4.30 26.14
N ASP A 58 -2.69 3.53 27.07
CA ASP A 58 -2.65 2.06 26.98
C ASP A 58 -4.06 1.43 26.92
N LYS A 59 -5.02 2.00 27.67
CA LYS A 59 -6.41 1.57 27.58
C LYS A 59 -7.00 1.86 26.21
N ILE A 60 -6.87 3.10 25.71
CA ILE A 60 -7.39 3.50 24.41
C ILE A 60 -6.78 2.62 23.31
N LYS A 61 -5.47 2.37 23.35
CA LYS A 61 -4.79 1.50 22.39
C LYS A 61 -5.39 0.09 22.38
N ARG A 62 -5.56 -0.51 23.54
CA ARG A 62 -6.18 -1.85 23.69
C ARG A 62 -7.61 -1.87 23.18
N ASP A 63 -8.42 -0.87 23.48
CA ASP A 63 -9.80 -0.76 23.01
C ASP A 63 -9.87 -0.68 21.49
N TYR A 64 -8.99 0.10 20.84
CA TYR A 64 -8.87 0.17 19.38
C TYR A 64 -8.41 -1.16 18.77
N GLU A 65 -7.39 -1.80 19.33
CA GLU A 65 -6.89 -3.09 18.86
C GLU A 65 -7.98 -4.17 18.96
N TYR A 66 -8.72 -4.20 20.08
CA TYR A 66 -9.81 -5.14 20.27
C TYR A 66 -10.96 -4.90 19.28
N SER A 67 -11.42 -3.66 19.16
CA SER A 67 -12.49 -3.28 18.23
C SER A 67 -12.11 -3.59 16.78
N THR A 68 -10.89 -3.26 16.38
CA THR A 68 -10.39 -3.56 15.03
C THR A 68 -10.34 -5.06 14.77
N ARG A 69 -9.85 -5.85 15.74
CA ARG A 69 -9.79 -7.32 15.63
C ARG A 69 -11.18 -7.94 15.50
N ASP A 70 -12.15 -7.47 16.30
CA ASP A 70 -13.53 -7.96 16.25
C ASP A 70 -14.20 -7.61 14.92
N ASN A 71 -14.02 -6.40 14.44
CA ASN A 71 -14.53 -5.98 13.13
C ASN A 71 -13.94 -6.80 11.97
N ILE A 72 -12.63 -7.06 12.00
CA ILE A 72 -11.96 -7.92 11.01
C ILE A 72 -12.52 -9.33 11.07
N LYS A 73 -12.72 -9.89 12.27
CA LYS A 73 -13.30 -11.23 12.46
C LYS A 73 -14.71 -11.32 11.89
N LYS A 74 -15.57 -10.34 12.14
CA LYS A 74 -16.94 -10.28 11.60
C LYS A 74 -16.91 -10.20 10.07
N LEU A 75 -16.04 -9.35 9.50
CA LEU A 75 -15.85 -9.26 8.05
C LEU A 75 -15.46 -10.63 7.46
N ILE A 76 -14.43 -11.28 8.02
CA ILE A 76 -13.96 -12.58 7.52
C ILE A 76 -15.10 -13.59 7.54
N THR A 77 -15.87 -13.67 8.62
CA THR A 77 -17.00 -14.62 8.75
C THR A 77 -18.06 -14.35 7.67
N THR A 78 -18.47 -13.08 7.53
CA THR A 78 -19.48 -12.69 6.51
C THR A 78 -18.99 -13.01 5.09
N PHE A 79 -17.71 -12.71 4.78
CA PHE A 79 -17.16 -13.00 3.46
C PHE A 79 -16.92 -14.49 3.21
N GLN A 80 -16.74 -15.31 4.25
CA GLN A 80 -16.70 -16.77 4.07
C GLN A 80 -18.04 -17.32 3.58
N GLU A 81 -19.15 -16.85 4.09
CA GLU A 81 -20.48 -17.22 3.62
C GLU A 81 -20.71 -16.83 2.16
N LEU A 82 -20.32 -15.62 1.77
CA LEU A 82 -20.38 -15.14 0.39
C LEU A 82 -19.48 -15.96 -0.56
N LYS A 83 -18.35 -16.44 -0.07
CA LYS A 83 -17.41 -17.25 -0.86
C LYS A 83 -17.99 -18.62 -1.22
N GLU A 84 -18.78 -19.23 -0.36
CA GLU A 84 -19.46 -20.49 -0.67
C GLU A 84 -20.54 -20.30 -1.77
N ILE A 85 -21.25 -19.18 -1.75
CA ILE A 85 -22.21 -18.82 -2.81
C ILE A 85 -21.50 -18.62 -4.16
N HIS A 86 -20.33 -17.99 -4.16
CA HIS A 86 -19.56 -17.73 -5.38
C HIS A 86 -18.92 -18.99 -5.97
N LYS A 87 -18.60 -20.00 -5.16
CA LYS A 87 -18.02 -21.27 -5.65
C LYS A 87 -19.01 -22.11 -6.47
N THR A 88 -20.29 -21.96 -6.23
CA THR A 88 -21.34 -22.73 -6.94
C THR A 88 -21.49 -22.33 -8.40
N GLU A 89 -20.95 -21.19 -8.85
CA GLU A 89 -21.03 -20.74 -10.24
C GLU A 89 -19.76 -21.04 -11.08
N LYS A 90 -18.66 -21.49 -10.46
CA LYS A 90 -17.45 -21.88 -11.20
C LYS A 90 -17.46 -23.38 -11.49
N ASN A 91 -18.00 -23.75 -12.66
CA ASN A 91 -17.81 -25.09 -13.24
C ASN A 91 -16.31 -25.36 -13.41
N ASN A 92 -15.90 -26.55 -12.93
CA ASN A 92 -14.58 -27.15 -13.04
C ASN A 92 -14.23 -27.39 -14.53
N ASP A 93 -13.56 -26.44 -15.15
CA ASP A 93 -12.78 -26.68 -16.35
C ASP A 93 -11.29 -26.44 -16.00
N ASP A 94 -10.68 -27.46 -15.41
CA ASP A 94 -9.26 -27.47 -15.03
C ASP A 94 -8.31 -27.46 -16.25
N THR A 95 -8.85 -27.45 -17.47
CA THR A 95 -8.08 -27.42 -18.74
C THR A 95 -8.16 -26.08 -19.46
N ALA A 96 -8.95 -25.13 -18.99
CA ALA A 96 -9.09 -23.83 -19.63
C ALA A 96 -7.98 -22.87 -19.22
N ILE A 97 -7.48 -22.09 -20.18
CA ILE A 97 -6.59 -20.96 -19.92
C ILE A 97 -7.27 -20.05 -18.92
N ASN A 98 -6.68 -19.90 -17.74
CA ASN A 98 -7.27 -19.08 -16.68
C ASN A 98 -6.95 -17.60 -16.94
N VAL A 99 -7.95 -16.87 -17.46
CA VAL A 99 -7.87 -15.45 -17.74
C VAL A 99 -8.78 -14.68 -16.80
N GLU A 100 -8.21 -13.77 -16.04
CA GLU A 100 -8.94 -12.86 -15.15
C GLU A 100 -8.86 -11.43 -15.69
N LEU A 101 -10.02 -10.81 -15.96
CA LEU A 101 -10.11 -9.41 -16.37
C LEU A 101 -10.41 -8.53 -15.17
N ILE A 102 -9.53 -7.58 -14.86
CA ILE A 102 -9.72 -6.58 -13.81
C ILE A 102 -10.11 -5.26 -14.48
N ARG A 103 -11.31 -4.75 -14.18
CA ARG A 103 -11.80 -3.48 -14.73
C ARG A 103 -11.67 -2.36 -13.72
N GLY A 104 -11.25 -1.21 -14.21
CA GLY A 104 -11.15 0.02 -13.42
C GLY A 104 -9.84 0.16 -12.68
N PHE A 105 -9.39 1.41 -12.52
CA PHE A 105 -8.19 1.76 -11.76
C PHE A 105 -8.57 1.94 -10.28
N ASN A 106 -8.72 0.84 -9.56
CA ASN A 106 -9.19 0.83 -8.18
C ASN A 106 -8.21 0.08 -7.26
N GLN A 107 -8.52 0.05 -5.97
CA GLN A 107 -7.75 -0.69 -4.97
C GLN A 107 -7.66 -2.19 -5.28
N HIS A 108 -8.66 -2.76 -5.92
CA HIS A 108 -8.68 -4.18 -6.29
C HIS A 108 -7.52 -4.55 -7.22
N ARG A 109 -7.22 -3.71 -8.22
CA ARG A 109 -6.05 -3.88 -9.10
C ARG A 109 -4.74 -3.94 -8.30
N HIS A 110 -4.56 -2.98 -7.40
CA HIS A 110 -3.37 -2.91 -6.55
C HIS A 110 -3.26 -4.14 -5.64
N ILE A 111 -4.36 -4.52 -4.99
CA ILE A 111 -4.42 -5.72 -4.13
C ILE A 111 -4.03 -6.97 -4.92
N LYS A 112 -4.60 -7.17 -6.11
CA LYS A 112 -4.27 -8.32 -6.97
C LYS A 112 -2.81 -8.36 -7.38
N PHE A 113 -2.23 -7.23 -7.75
CA PHE A 113 -0.81 -7.14 -8.08
C PHE A 113 0.08 -7.51 -6.88
N ILE A 114 -0.22 -6.96 -5.70
CA ILE A 114 0.49 -7.28 -4.45
C ILE A 114 0.33 -8.76 -4.07
N GLU A 115 -0.86 -9.35 -4.28
CA GLU A 115 -1.07 -10.78 -4.06
C GLU A 115 -0.16 -11.64 -4.96
N LEU A 116 -0.09 -11.33 -6.25
CA LEU A 116 0.79 -12.04 -7.19
C LEU A 116 2.26 -11.90 -6.81
N LEU A 117 2.68 -10.69 -6.42
CA LEU A 117 4.03 -10.42 -5.96
C LEU A 117 4.38 -11.20 -4.66
N LYS A 118 3.43 -11.29 -3.72
CA LYS A 118 3.60 -12.10 -2.48
C LYS A 118 3.64 -13.60 -2.75
N GLN A 119 2.99 -14.08 -3.81
CA GLN A 119 2.96 -15.49 -4.22
C GLN A 119 4.20 -15.91 -5.02
N ALA A 120 4.88 -14.97 -5.67
CA ALA A 120 6.09 -15.24 -6.44
C ALA A 120 7.19 -15.89 -5.57
N LYS A 121 7.90 -16.89 -6.14
CA LYS A 121 8.86 -17.70 -5.41
C LYS A 121 10.28 -17.65 -5.99
N LYS A 122 10.41 -17.48 -7.32
CA LYS A 122 11.68 -17.64 -8.02
C LYS A 122 12.13 -16.36 -8.70
N GLU A 123 11.31 -15.85 -9.63
CA GLU A 123 11.72 -14.73 -10.48
C GLU A 123 10.54 -13.89 -10.96
N ILE A 124 10.81 -12.61 -11.18
CA ILE A 124 9.86 -11.66 -11.70
C ILE A 124 10.52 -10.90 -12.85
N PHE A 125 9.77 -10.73 -13.95
CA PHE A 125 10.18 -9.90 -15.07
C PHE A 125 9.23 -8.71 -15.17
N TYR A 126 9.79 -7.52 -15.09
CA TYR A 126 9.06 -6.27 -15.21
C TYR A 126 9.33 -5.61 -16.56
N MET A 127 8.29 -5.26 -17.29
CA MET A 127 8.32 -4.29 -18.38
C MET A 127 7.42 -3.14 -17.98
N ILE A 128 7.98 -2.06 -17.50
CA ILE A 128 7.23 -1.03 -16.78
C ILE A 128 7.44 0.34 -17.44
N ARG A 129 6.32 0.98 -17.71
CA ARG A 129 6.24 2.42 -17.81
C ARG A 129 5.94 2.98 -16.44
N LEU A 130 6.85 3.79 -15.91
CA LEU A 130 6.62 4.43 -14.61
C LEU A 130 5.44 5.40 -14.73
N GLU A 131 4.35 5.09 -14.05
CA GLU A 131 3.16 5.94 -13.96
C GLU A 131 2.71 6.02 -12.50
N GLY A 132 2.59 7.23 -12.00
CA GLY A 132 2.03 7.45 -10.68
C GLY A 132 3.03 7.38 -9.53
N GLN A 133 2.59 6.93 -8.37
CA GLN A 133 3.38 6.90 -7.14
C GLN A 133 3.61 5.46 -6.72
N LEU A 134 4.86 5.14 -6.43
CA LEU A 134 5.23 3.89 -5.75
C LEU A 134 4.68 3.93 -4.33
N THR A 135 4.17 2.79 -3.86
CA THR A 135 3.66 2.66 -2.49
C THR A 135 4.68 1.94 -1.62
N GLU A 136 4.78 2.35 -0.35
CA GLU A 136 5.67 1.69 0.63
C GLU A 136 5.40 0.18 0.72
N GLU A 137 4.12 -0.25 0.57
CA GLU A 137 3.77 -1.67 0.58
C GLU A 137 4.42 -2.44 -0.57
N LEU A 138 4.49 -1.85 -1.77
CA LEU A 138 5.13 -2.47 -2.92
C LEU A 138 6.62 -2.64 -2.69
N ASP A 139 7.28 -1.60 -2.19
CA ASP A 139 8.71 -1.63 -1.88
C ASP A 139 9.02 -2.68 -0.81
N ASP A 140 8.23 -2.74 0.27
CA ASP A 140 8.39 -3.72 1.34
C ASP A 140 8.27 -5.17 0.85
N VAL A 141 7.29 -5.46 -0.02
CA VAL A 141 7.09 -6.80 -0.57
C VAL A 141 8.22 -7.17 -1.53
N THR A 142 8.65 -6.23 -2.36
CA THR A 142 9.79 -6.40 -3.29
C THR A 142 11.08 -6.70 -2.54
N VAL A 143 11.40 -5.90 -1.52
CA VAL A 143 12.59 -6.12 -0.67
C VAL A 143 12.54 -7.48 0.03
N LYS A 144 11.37 -7.89 0.55
CA LYS A 144 11.20 -9.22 1.16
C LYS A 144 11.40 -10.36 0.16
N PHE A 145 10.93 -10.20 -1.08
CA PHE A 145 11.11 -11.18 -2.14
C PHE A 145 12.59 -11.34 -2.50
N LEU A 146 13.33 -10.25 -2.71
CA LEU A 146 14.78 -10.27 -2.99
C LEU A 146 15.58 -10.87 -1.84
N LYS A 147 15.27 -10.52 -0.58
CA LYS A 147 15.93 -11.09 0.61
C LYS A 147 15.73 -12.61 0.75
N LYS A 148 14.65 -13.17 0.20
CA LYS A 148 14.40 -14.62 0.15
C LYS A 148 15.13 -15.33 -1.01
N GLY A 149 15.94 -14.61 -1.78
CA GLY A 149 16.67 -15.16 -2.92
C GLY A 149 15.91 -15.10 -4.25
N GLY A 150 14.78 -14.41 -4.30
CA GLY A 150 14.06 -14.13 -5.54
C GLY A 150 14.89 -13.25 -6.48
N LYS A 151 14.67 -13.39 -7.79
CA LYS A 151 15.33 -12.60 -8.82
C LYS A 151 14.35 -11.66 -9.49
N ILE A 152 14.73 -10.41 -9.68
CA ILE A 152 13.94 -9.42 -10.40
C ILE A 152 14.75 -8.92 -11.59
N ASN A 153 14.18 -9.04 -12.80
CA ASN A 153 14.71 -8.49 -14.03
C ASN A 153 13.74 -7.41 -14.53
N SER A 154 14.19 -6.17 -14.61
CA SER A 154 13.33 -5.01 -14.86
C SER A 154 13.75 -4.25 -16.11
N LEU A 155 12.79 -3.97 -16.99
CA LEU A 155 12.92 -3.01 -18.09
C LEU A 155 12.07 -1.78 -17.76
N TYR A 156 12.71 -0.64 -17.63
CA TYR A 156 12.04 0.64 -17.40
C TYR A 156 12.00 1.44 -18.70
N GLU A 157 10.80 1.82 -19.14
CA GLU A 157 10.64 2.73 -20.28
C GLU A 157 11.15 4.11 -19.91
N ALA A 158 11.95 4.70 -20.80
CA ALA A 158 12.48 6.05 -20.66
C ALA A 158 11.42 7.15 -20.91
N SER A 159 10.19 6.91 -20.45
CA SER A 159 9.13 7.91 -20.50
C SER A 159 9.16 8.78 -19.25
N LEU A 160 8.86 10.07 -19.40
CA LEU A 160 8.83 11.03 -18.28
C LEU A 160 7.41 11.25 -17.74
N ASN A 161 6.57 10.22 -17.81
CA ASN A 161 5.17 10.30 -17.38
C ASN A 161 4.98 10.02 -15.88
N PHE A 162 6.04 9.94 -15.10
CA PHE A 162 5.99 9.73 -13.65
C PHE A 162 6.15 11.04 -12.88
N LYS A 163 5.69 11.02 -11.62
CA LYS A 163 5.78 12.17 -10.72
C LYS A 163 6.63 11.83 -9.52
N ILE A 164 7.44 12.81 -9.12
CA ILE A 164 8.23 12.77 -7.89
C ILE A 164 7.72 13.81 -6.90
N ILE A 165 8.01 13.59 -5.63
CA ILE A 165 7.74 14.57 -4.57
C ILE A 165 9.03 15.33 -4.30
N LYS A 166 9.01 16.65 -4.53
CA LYS A 166 10.10 17.55 -4.20
C LYS A 166 9.55 18.72 -3.41
N ASN A 167 10.11 18.99 -2.23
CA ASN A 167 9.63 20.05 -1.31
C ASN A 167 8.10 19.97 -1.05
N ASN A 168 7.58 18.77 -0.73
CA ASN A 168 6.16 18.50 -0.53
C ASN A 168 5.26 18.82 -1.74
N THR A 169 5.81 19.06 -2.92
CA THR A 169 5.06 19.34 -4.15
C THR A 169 5.29 18.22 -5.16
N ARG A 170 4.22 17.81 -5.84
CA ARG A 170 4.30 16.81 -6.93
C ARG A 170 4.69 17.50 -8.22
N ILE A 171 5.84 17.13 -8.77
CA ILE A 171 6.35 17.61 -10.05
C ILE A 171 6.58 16.42 -11.01
N ASN A 172 6.65 16.71 -12.30
CA ASN A 172 7.02 15.70 -13.30
C ASN A 172 8.48 15.30 -13.08
N GLY A 173 8.76 14.00 -13.21
CA GLY A 173 10.11 13.46 -13.15
C GLY A 173 10.93 13.87 -14.36
N THR A 174 12.24 13.97 -14.17
CA THR A 174 13.24 14.23 -15.21
C THR A 174 14.00 12.96 -15.57
N ILE A 175 14.84 13.01 -16.59
CA ILE A 175 15.73 11.89 -16.94
C ILE A 175 16.69 11.58 -15.80
N GLU A 176 17.21 12.61 -15.11
CA GLU A 176 18.08 12.43 -13.94
C GLU A 176 17.35 11.76 -12.79
N ASP A 177 16.05 12.06 -12.62
CA ASP A 177 15.23 11.42 -11.60
C ASP A 177 14.99 9.93 -11.94
N LEU A 178 14.75 9.61 -13.22
CA LEU A 178 14.65 8.23 -13.69
C LEU A 178 15.94 7.45 -13.44
N ILE A 179 17.09 8.02 -13.81
CA ILE A 179 18.40 7.39 -13.60
C ILE A 179 18.63 7.14 -12.10
N ARG A 180 18.37 8.13 -11.24
CA ARG A 180 18.52 7.98 -9.78
C ARG A 180 17.62 6.89 -9.21
N LEU A 181 16.39 6.80 -9.70
CA LEU A 181 15.45 5.76 -9.29
C LEU A 181 15.95 4.36 -9.72
N CYS A 182 16.43 4.22 -10.95
CA CYS A 182 16.99 2.98 -11.43
C CYS A 182 18.28 2.59 -10.67
N GLU A 183 19.18 3.54 -10.38
CA GLU A 183 20.35 3.31 -9.54
C GLU A 183 19.97 2.85 -8.11
N PHE A 184 18.86 3.36 -7.57
CA PHE A 184 18.32 2.93 -6.27
C PHE A 184 17.84 1.48 -6.30
N TYR A 185 17.07 1.09 -7.32
CA TYR A 185 16.56 -0.29 -7.46
C TYR A 185 17.69 -1.29 -7.76
N GLU A 186 18.66 -0.91 -8.60
CA GLU A 186 19.83 -1.73 -8.87
C GLU A 186 20.64 -2.02 -7.60
N LYS A 187 20.84 -0.99 -6.73
CA LYS A 187 21.43 -1.18 -5.40
C LYS A 187 20.58 -2.03 -4.48
N GLY A 188 19.26 -2.01 -4.66
CA GLY A 188 18.31 -2.87 -3.95
C GLY A 188 18.36 -4.34 -4.36
N GLY A 189 19.06 -4.69 -5.44
CA GLY A 189 19.24 -6.06 -5.93
C GLY A 189 18.44 -6.40 -7.18
N GLU A 190 17.82 -5.41 -7.84
CA GLU A 190 17.21 -5.63 -9.14
C GLU A 190 18.28 -5.66 -10.24
N ASN A 191 18.16 -6.62 -11.16
CA ASN A 191 18.87 -6.59 -12.43
C ASN A 191 18.02 -5.80 -13.41
N LEU A 192 18.45 -4.60 -13.80
CA LEU A 192 17.60 -3.71 -14.58
C LEU A 192 18.30 -3.03 -15.76
N LYS A 193 17.50 -2.68 -16.75
CA LYS A 193 17.89 -1.86 -17.91
C LYS A 193 16.84 -0.79 -18.20
N ILE A 194 17.24 0.23 -18.95
CA ILE A 194 16.40 1.34 -19.41
C ILE A 194 16.23 1.22 -20.92
N SER A 195 14.98 1.29 -21.38
CA SER A 195 14.62 1.18 -22.80
C SER A 195 14.09 2.50 -23.35
N ASP A 196 14.58 2.90 -24.50
CA ASP A 196 14.02 4.02 -25.29
C ASP A 196 12.79 3.60 -26.12
N MET A 197 12.55 2.30 -26.22
CA MET A 197 11.37 1.76 -26.91
C MET A 197 10.14 1.83 -26.02
N VAL A 198 8.97 1.97 -26.65
CA VAL A 198 7.69 1.85 -25.94
C VAL A 198 7.51 0.40 -25.50
N LEU A 199 7.39 0.21 -24.21
CA LEU A 199 7.24 -1.12 -23.62
C LEU A 199 5.77 -1.50 -23.46
N PRO A 200 5.40 -2.79 -23.70
CA PRO A 200 4.16 -3.31 -23.18
C PRO A 200 4.23 -3.31 -21.65
N ASN A 201 3.27 -2.63 -21.00
CA ASN A 201 3.28 -2.53 -19.55
C ASN A 201 2.79 -3.85 -18.95
N MET A 202 3.71 -4.74 -18.61
CA MET A 202 3.40 -6.09 -18.10
C MET A 202 4.41 -6.58 -17.08
N THR A 203 3.95 -7.55 -16.27
CA THR A 203 4.79 -8.26 -15.29
C THR A 203 4.59 -9.76 -15.44
N ILE A 204 5.68 -10.52 -15.41
CA ILE A 204 5.65 -11.98 -15.47
C ILE A 204 6.18 -12.53 -14.15
N PHE A 205 5.40 -13.41 -13.51
CA PHE A 205 5.74 -14.05 -12.25
C PHE A 205 6.05 -15.53 -12.47
N ASP A 206 7.21 -15.99 -12.02
CA ASP A 206 7.66 -17.39 -11.98
C ASP A 206 7.54 -18.15 -13.31
N ARG A 207 7.47 -17.48 -14.46
CA ARG A 207 7.21 -18.05 -15.80
C ARG A 207 5.84 -18.73 -15.93
N GLU A 208 4.89 -18.39 -15.11
CA GLU A 208 3.57 -19.04 -15.04
C GLU A 208 2.43 -18.04 -15.19
N ILE A 209 2.60 -16.82 -14.70
CA ILE A 209 1.55 -15.82 -14.64
C ILE A 209 2.01 -14.54 -15.32
N VAL A 210 1.18 -14.01 -16.21
CA VAL A 210 1.40 -12.72 -16.86
C VAL A 210 0.30 -11.74 -16.44
N PHE A 211 0.71 -10.61 -15.88
CA PHE A 211 -0.14 -9.47 -15.57
C PHE A 211 0.11 -8.39 -16.61
N ILE A 212 -0.91 -8.02 -17.39
CA ILE A 212 -0.81 -7.06 -18.48
C ILE A 212 -1.71 -5.87 -18.20
N ASN A 213 -1.12 -4.67 -18.26
CA ASN A 213 -1.88 -3.43 -18.21
C ASN A 213 -2.37 -3.07 -19.62
N ILE A 214 -3.68 -3.02 -19.81
CA ILE A 214 -4.29 -2.57 -21.05
C ILE A 214 -4.47 -1.06 -20.94
N GLU A 215 -3.67 -0.32 -21.70
CA GLU A 215 -3.72 1.13 -21.73
C GLU A 215 -4.27 1.60 -23.06
N ASP A 216 -5.28 2.46 -22.96
CA ASP A 216 -5.74 3.29 -24.08
C ASP A 216 -5.66 4.76 -23.65
N LYS A 217 -4.97 5.57 -24.42
CA LYS A 217 -4.82 7.01 -24.15
C LYS A 217 -6.15 7.76 -24.17
N ASN A 218 -7.13 7.22 -24.88
CA ASN A 218 -8.46 7.82 -25.05
C ASN A 218 -9.44 7.37 -23.96
N ILE A 219 -9.09 6.34 -23.17
CA ILE A 219 -9.95 5.83 -22.10
C ILE A 219 -9.62 6.53 -20.79
N PRO A 220 -10.61 7.10 -20.09
CA PRO A 220 -10.41 7.67 -18.77
C PRO A 220 -9.76 6.66 -17.81
N ARG A 221 -8.91 7.14 -16.91
CA ARG A 221 -8.09 6.32 -16.00
C ARG A 221 -8.92 5.30 -15.20
N HIS A 222 -10.14 5.64 -14.82
CA HIS A 222 -11.04 4.76 -14.09
C HIS A 222 -11.63 3.60 -14.92
N ASN A 223 -11.48 3.65 -16.25
CA ASN A 223 -11.92 2.61 -17.17
C ASN A 223 -10.78 1.73 -17.69
N LYS A 224 -9.53 1.99 -17.28
CA LYS A 224 -8.39 1.13 -17.61
C LYS A 224 -8.63 -0.29 -17.10
N SER A 225 -8.16 -1.26 -17.84
CA SER A 225 -8.32 -2.67 -17.51
C SER A 225 -6.97 -3.37 -17.46
N ASP A 226 -6.88 -4.42 -16.64
CA ASP A 226 -5.74 -5.31 -16.60
C ASP A 226 -6.19 -6.74 -16.86
N ILE A 227 -5.29 -7.55 -17.39
CA ILE A 227 -5.52 -8.97 -17.63
C ILE A 227 -4.48 -9.76 -16.84
N ILE A 228 -4.92 -10.79 -16.13
CA ILE A 228 -4.06 -11.82 -15.55
C ILE A 228 -4.27 -13.10 -16.34
N ILE A 229 -3.19 -13.62 -16.90
CA ILE A 229 -3.20 -14.89 -17.66
C ILE A 229 -2.32 -15.89 -16.91
N ARG A 230 -2.90 -17.00 -16.49
CA ARG A 230 -2.18 -18.14 -15.88
C ARG A 230 -1.98 -19.23 -16.90
N ASN A 231 -0.85 -19.17 -17.60
CA ASN A 231 -0.48 -20.14 -18.62
C ASN A 231 1.04 -20.05 -18.87
N SER A 232 1.75 -21.14 -18.63
CA SER A 232 3.22 -21.20 -18.73
C SER A 232 3.73 -21.00 -20.16
N ASP A 233 3.02 -21.53 -21.17
CA ASP A 233 3.44 -21.37 -22.58
C ASP A 233 3.30 -19.91 -23.01
N PHE A 234 2.20 -19.25 -22.63
CA PHE A 234 2.02 -17.84 -22.86
C PHE A 234 3.08 -17.01 -22.13
N ALA A 235 3.35 -17.30 -20.85
CA ALA A 235 4.38 -16.64 -20.07
C ALA A 235 5.77 -16.80 -20.69
N SER A 236 6.09 -18.00 -21.23
CA SER A 236 7.34 -18.23 -21.94
C SER A 236 7.50 -17.32 -23.16
N ARG A 237 6.46 -17.18 -23.98
CA ARG A 237 6.45 -16.30 -25.15
C ARG A 237 6.61 -14.82 -24.76
N MET A 238 6.03 -14.43 -23.62
CA MET A 238 6.20 -13.07 -23.10
C MET A 238 7.61 -12.83 -22.57
N ILE A 239 8.29 -13.87 -22.07
CA ILE A 239 9.73 -13.80 -21.72
C ILE A 239 10.60 -13.67 -22.95
N ASP A 240 10.28 -14.35 -24.06
CA ASP A 240 10.99 -14.15 -25.33
C ASP A 240 10.86 -12.70 -25.80
N LEU A 241 9.66 -12.13 -25.68
CA LEU A 241 9.43 -10.71 -25.95
C LEU A 241 10.25 -9.80 -25.01
N PHE A 242 10.27 -10.13 -23.69
CA PHE A 242 11.11 -9.42 -22.72
C PHE A 242 12.57 -9.45 -23.13
N ASN A 243 13.11 -10.61 -23.52
CA ASN A 243 14.50 -10.78 -23.92
C ASN A 243 14.83 -9.94 -25.14
N TYR A 244 13.94 -9.87 -26.14
CA TYR A 244 14.12 -8.98 -27.28
C TYR A 244 14.32 -7.52 -26.86
N TYR A 245 13.47 -6.99 -25.97
CA TYR A 245 13.63 -5.64 -25.45
C TYR A 245 14.87 -5.49 -24.58
N TRP A 246 15.20 -6.54 -23.79
CA TRP A 246 16.36 -6.55 -22.92
C TRP A 246 17.67 -6.41 -23.69
N GLU A 247 17.81 -7.13 -24.79
CA GLU A 247 19.00 -7.08 -25.66
C GLU A 247 19.16 -5.71 -26.32
N ASN A 248 18.05 -5.02 -26.60
CA ASN A 248 18.02 -3.71 -27.24
C ASN A 248 17.91 -2.54 -26.23
N SER A 249 18.20 -2.77 -24.95
CA SER A 249 18.10 -1.78 -23.89
C SER A 249 19.45 -1.52 -23.24
N TYR A 250 19.58 -0.38 -22.58
CA TYR A 250 20.81 0.11 -21.96
C TYR A 250 20.86 -0.26 -20.49
N THR A 251 22.03 -0.64 -19.98
CA THR A 251 22.29 -0.60 -18.54
C THR A 251 22.17 0.85 -18.03
N VAL A 252 21.98 1.04 -16.74
CA VAL A 252 21.88 2.40 -16.16
C VAL A 252 23.09 3.25 -16.52
N LYS A 253 24.29 2.65 -16.46
CA LYS A 253 25.54 3.32 -16.82
C LYS A 253 25.62 3.73 -18.29
N GLU A 254 25.23 2.84 -19.20
CA GLU A 254 25.21 3.11 -20.65
C GLU A 254 24.19 4.19 -20.98
N TYR A 255 22.99 4.13 -20.37
CA TYR A 255 21.95 5.12 -20.58
C TYR A 255 22.38 6.51 -20.10
N LYS A 256 23.02 6.59 -18.94
CA LYS A 256 23.58 7.83 -18.43
C LYS A 256 24.61 8.46 -19.39
N ASN A 257 25.52 7.64 -19.91
CA ASN A 257 26.51 8.09 -20.90
C ASN A 257 25.86 8.51 -22.24
N TYR A 258 24.82 7.80 -22.67
CA TYR A 258 24.07 8.14 -23.88
C TYR A 258 23.39 9.51 -23.74
N GLN A 259 22.75 9.79 -22.61
CA GLN A 259 22.10 11.08 -22.35
C GLN A 259 23.10 12.24 -22.28
N LEU A 260 24.27 12.04 -21.67
CA LEU A 260 25.34 13.06 -21.64
C LEU A 260 25.81 13.43 -23.05
N LYS A 261 25.93 12.45 -23.95
CA LYS A 261 26.31 12.70 -25.36
C LYS A 261 25.21 13.41 -26.15
N LYS A 262 23.95 13.21 -25.80
CA LYS A 262 22.81 13.84 -26.50
C LYS A 262 22.59 15.29 -26.07
N SER A 263 23.11 15.66 -24.91
CA SER A 263 23.01 17.01 -24.33
C SER A 263 24.23 17.90 -24.66
N ALA A 264 25.30 17.34 -25.24
CA ALA A 264 26.50 18.03 -25.69
C ALA A 264 26.39 18.36 -27.18
#